data_044d935e80ce41fa15e74be7ce711515
#
_entry.id   044d935e80ce41fa15e74be7ce711515
#
_cell.length_a   1.000
_cell.length_b   1.000
_cell.length_c   1.000
_cell.angle_alpha   90.00
_cell.angle_beta   90.00
_cell.angle_gamma   90.00
#
_symmetry.space_group_name_H-M   'P 1'
#
loop_
_entity.id
_entity.type
_entity.pdbx_description
1 polymer ?
#
loop_
_entity_poly.entity_id
_entity_poly.type
_entity_poly.pdbx_seq_one_letter_code
_entity_poly.pdbx_strand_id
1 'polypeptide(L)'
;MRLTIQRGYLPGCIGRITELHARFYAERGFGCGFEAKVARELAQFCANYAADRDGLWLLLCDGHIEGSLAIDGAQPHLGAHLRWFITSPTVQGRGEGTKLLDAALEFCRLQQYPAVYLWTFEGLHAARHLYEKFGFCLIHQQRGTQWGTEVTEQRFELTAKLPPA
;
A
#
# COMPACT_ATOMS: atom_id res chain seq x y z
N MET A 1 19.48 -2.45 -15.59
CA MET A 1 18.45 -2.16 -14.59
C MET A 1 18.32 -3.35 -13.64
N ARG A 2 18.75 -3.16 -12.42
CA ARG A 2 18.66 -4.20 -11.38
C ARG A 2 17.51 -3.87 -10.44
N LEU A 3 16.49 -4.74 -10.42
CA LEU A 3 15.32 -4.60 -9.56
C LEU A 3 15.43 -5.58 -8.38
N THR A 4 15.25 -5.06 -7.16
CA THR A 4 15.25 -5.86 -5.93
C THR A 4 14.17 -5.37 -5.00
N ILE A 5 13.61 -6.27 -4.18
CA ILE A 5 12.70 -5.92 -3.10
C ILE A 5 13.43 -6.10 -1.79
N GLN A 6 13.45 -5.04 -0.99
CA GLN A 6 14.04 -5.06 0.34
C GLN A 6 12.94 -4.84 1.39
N ARG A 7 12.95 -5.64 2.43
CA ARG A 7 12.05 -5.47 3.57
C ARG A 7 12.69 -4.58 4.62
N GLY A 8 11.88 -3.67 5.18
CA GLY A 8 12.26 -2.81 6.29
C GLY A 8 12.69 -1.40 5.85
N TYR A 9 12.96 -0.59 6.87
CA TYR A 9 13.32 0.81 6.68
C TYR A 9 14.67 0.97 6.00
N LEU A 10 14.73 1.94 5.09
CA LEU A 10 15.97 2.50 4.54
C LEU A 10 15.97 4.01 4.76
N PRO A 11 17.13 4.61 5.09
CA PRO A 11 17.22 6.08 5.20
C PRO A 11 16.70 6.76 3.94
N GLY A 12 15.80 7.73 4.13
CA GLY A 12 15.17 8.46 3.04
C GLY A 12 13.87 7.84 2.51
N CYS A 13 13.48 6.64 2.94
CA CYS A 13 12.28 5.98 2.40
C CYS A 13 11.00 6.77 2.71
N ILE A 14 10.88 7.40 3.86
CA ILE A 14 9.70 8.21 4.21
C ILE A 14 9.51 9.34 3.20
N GLY A 15 10.57 10.08 2.95
CA GLY A 15 10.53 11.19 1.98
C GLY A 15 10.28 10.71 0.55
N ARG A 16 10.94 9.63 0.14
CA ARG A 16 10.80 9.12 -1.23
C ARG A 16 9.43 8.53 -1.51
N ILE A 17 8.88 7.76 -0.59
CA ILE A 17 7.51 7.21 -0.72
C ILE A 17 6.50 8.35 -0.76
N THR A 18 6.66 9.35 0.10
CA THR A 18 5.81 10.55 0.10
C THR A 18 5.88 11.27 -1.24
N GLU A 19 7.09 11.48 -1.78
CA GLU A 19 7.29 12.12 -3.08
C GLU A 19 6.58 11.34 -4.21
N LEU A 20 6.75 10.03 -4.24
CA LEU A 20 6.10 9.19 -5.26
C LEU A 20 4.58 9.33 -5.23
N HIS A 21 3.99 9.33 -4.03
CA HIS A 21 2.54 9.52 -3.86
C HIS A 21 2.11 10.93 -4.27
N ALA A 22 2.80 11.95 -3.80
CA ALA A 22 2.45 13.34 -4.08
C ALA A 22 2.47 13.62 -5.59
N ARG A 23 3.49 13.16 -6.31
CA ARG A 23 3.61 13.36 -7.75
C ARG A 23 2.55 12.60 -8.53
N PHE A 24 2.31 11.34 -8.18
CA PHE A 24 1.31 10.52 -8.87
C PHE A 24 -0.09 11.10 -8.71
N TYR A 25 -0.46 11.50 -7.51
CA TYR A 25 -1.81 11.99 -7.21
C TYR A 25 -2.03 13.48 -7.54
N ALA A 26 -0.95 14.23 -7.78
CA ALA A 26 -1.06 15.63 -8.22
C ALA A 26 -1.87 15.75 -9.52
N GLU A 27 -1.70 14.81 -10.44
CA GLU A 27 -2.44 14.77 -11.70
C GLU A 27 -3.95 14.54 -11.50
N ARG A 28 -4.35 14.09 -10.33
CA ARG A 28 -5.74 13.84 -9.92
C ARG A 28 -6.30 14.91 -9.00
N GLY A 29 -5.60 16.03 -8.86
CA GLY A 29 -6.07 17.19 -8.10
C GLY A 29 -5.72 17.15 -6.60
N PHE A 30 -4.89 16.21 -6.16
CA PHE A 30 -4.43 16.16 -4.77
C PHE A 30 -3.24 17.10 -4.59
N GLY A 31 -3.20 17.82 -3.48
CA GLY A 31 -2.21 18.85 -3.21
C GLY A 31 -1.45 18.66 -1.90
N CYS A 32 -1.02 19.78 -1.32
CA CYS A 32 -0.19 19.82 -0.12
C CYS A 32 -0.80 19.06 1.07
N GLY A 33 -2.11 19.16 1.28
CA GLY A 33 -2.78 18.46 2.37
C GLY A 33 -2.66 16.95 2.27
N PHE A 34 -2.75 16.40 1.06
CA PHE A 34 -2.54 14.99 0.80
C PHE A 34 -1.09 14.57 1.08
N GLU A 35 -0.12 15.31 0.54
CA GLU A 35 1.30 15.04 0.78
C GLU A 35 1.62 15.08 2.27
N ALA A 36 1.15 16.09 3.00
CA ALA A 36 1.36 16.23 4.44
C ALA A 36 0.77 15.05 5.22
N LYS A 37 -0.43 14.59 4.82
CA LYS A 37 -1.06 13.42 5.43
C LYS A 37 -0.24 12.15 5.21
N VAL A 38 0.22 11.90 4.00
CA VAL A 38 1.07 10.74 3.68
C VAL A 38 2.35 10.80 4.50
N ALA A 39 3.04 11.93 4.50
CA ALA A 39 4.30 12.11 5.25
C ALA A 39 4.11 11.85 6.74
N ARG A 40 3.08 12.43 7.34
CA ARG A 40 2.80 12.31 8.77
C ARG A 40 2.46 10.87 9.17
N GLU A 41 1.53 10.24 8.46
CA GLU A 41 1.09 8.89 8.79
C GLU A 41 2.17 7.85 8.53
N LEU A 42 2.92 7.99 7.45
CA LEU A 42 4.04 7.11 7.14
C LEU A 42 5.17 7.26 8.17
N ALA A 43 5.47 8.48 8.60
CA ALA A 43 6.44 8.72 9.65
C ALA A 43 6.02 8.07 10.97
N GLN A 44 4.74 8.18 11.35
CA GLN A 44 4.20 7.52 12.53
C GLN A 44 4.29 6.00 12.43
N PHE A 45 3.95 5.43 11.28
CA PHE A 45 4.07 4.00 11.02
C PHE A 45 5.51 3.52 11.19
N CYS A 46 6.47 4.21 10.60
CA CYS A 46 7.89 3.83 10.71
C CYS A 46 8.40 3.97 12.14
N ALA A 47 7.99 5.01 12.87
CA ALA A 47 8.40 5.24 14.26
C ALA A 47 7.86 4.16 15.22
N ASN A 48 6.69 3.60 14.92
CA ASN A 48 6.02 2.59 15.76
C ASN A 48 6.11 1.17 15.17
N TYR A 49 6.97 0.97 14.20
CA TYR A 49 7.10 -0.29 13.47
C TYR A 49 7.46 -1.45 14.39
N ALA A 50 6.72 -2.56 14.27
CA ALA A 50 6.99 -3.81 14.96
C ALA A 50 7.01 -4.94 13.93
N ALA A 51 8.18 -5.59 13.75
CA ALA A 51 8.44 -6.52 12.66
C ALA A 51 7.58 -7.80 12.68
N ASP A 52 7.04 -8.16 13.83
CA ASP A 52 6.11 -9.30 13.99
C ASP A 52 4.65 -8.95 13.67
N ARG A 53 4.36 -7.68 13.51
CA ARG A 53 3.01 -7.15 13.25
C ARG A 53 2.93 -6.42 11.92
N ASP A 54 3.99 -5.67 11.59
CA ASP A 54 4.02 -4.75 10.45
C ASP A 54 5.00 -5.22 9.39
N GLY A 55 4.78 -4.79 8.15
CA GLY A 55 5.70 -5.00 7.05
C GLY A 55 5.86 -3.75 6.21
N LEU A 56 7.07 -3.53 5.73
CA LEU A 56 7.38 -2.50 4.75
C LEU A 56 8.28 -3.12 3.70
N TRP A 57 7.86 -3.07 2.45
CA TRP A 57 8.63 -3.56 1.31
C TRP A 57 8.96 -2.40 0.40
N LEU A 58 10.24 -2.27 0.05
CA LEU A 58 10.74 -1.23 -0.83
C LEU A 58 11.24 -1.87 -2.12
N LEU A 59 10.74 -1.38 -3.24
CA LEU A 59 11.22 -1.78 -4.56
C LEU A 59 12.38 -0.86 -4.93
N LEU A 60 13.54 -1.44 -5.13
CA LEU A 60 14.76 -0.72 -5.51
C LEU A 60 15.08 -0.96 -6.98
N CYS A 61 15.39 0.10 -7.69
CA CYS A 61 15.94 0.06 -9.05
C CYS A 61 17.33 0.67 -9.00
N ASP A 62 18.35 -0.15 -9.23
CA ASP A 62 19.75 0.28 -9.15
C ASP A 62 20.06 1.03 -7.84
N GLY A 63 19.48 0.58 -6.73
CA GLY A 63 19.66 1.16 -5.40
C GLY A 63 18.73 2.34 -5.04
N HIS A 64 17.95 2.82 -6.00
CA HIS A 64 16.98 3.91 -5.76
C HIS A 64 15.58 3.36 -5.49
N ILE A 65 14.88 3.91 -4.51
CA ILE A 65 13.51 3.50 -4.18
C ILE A 65 12.57 3.96 -5.29
N GLU A 66 11.94 2.99 -5.95
CA GLU A 66 11.01 3.20 -7.05
C GLU A 66 9.62 2.60 -6.79
N GLY A 67 9.40 2.10 -5.60
CA GLY A 67 8.09 1.60 -5.20
C GLY A 67 8.07 1.18 -3.75
N SER A 68 6.86 1.00 -3.23
CA SER A 68 6.64 0.57 -1.85
C SER A 68 5.31 -0.15 -1.69
N LEU A 69 5.21 -0.89 -0.60
CA LEU A 69 3.96 -1.41 -0.04
C LEU A 69 4.17 -1.62 1.45
N ALA A 70 3.18 -1.25 2.26
CA ALA A 70 3.24 -1.49 3.69
C ALA A 70 2.02 -2.28 4.19
N ILE A 71 2.24 -3.07 5.22
CA ILE A 71 1.19 -3.70 6.03
C ILE A 71 1.27 -3.10 7.42
N ASP A 72 0.18 -2.49 7.85
CA ASP A 72 0.02 -1.89 9.16
C ASP A 72 -0.92 -2.79 9.98
N GLY A 73 -0.37 -3.46 10.97
CA GLY A 73 -1.09 -4.38 11.84
C GLY A 73 -1.44 -3.78 13.20
N ALA A 74 -1.36 -2.47 13.37
CA ALA A 74 -1.56 -1.81 14.66
C ALA A 74 -2.98 -1.98 15.24
N GLN A 75 -3.95 -2.33 14.41
CA GLN A 75 -5.33 -2.60 14.82
C GLN A 75 -5.75 -4.01 14.39
N PRO A 76 -5.23 -5.05 15.05
CA PRO A 76 -5.39 -6.44 14.60
C PRO A 76 -6.84 -6.90 14.55
N HIS A 77 -7.74 -6.30 15.33
CA HIS A 77 -9.17 -6.59 15.29
C HIS A 77 -9.85 -6.19 13.96
N LEU A 78 -9.23 -5.26 13.22
CA LEU A 78 -9.68 -4.85 11.89
C LEU A 78 -9.03 -5.68 10.77
N GLY A 79 -8.00 -6.46 11.09
CA GLY A 79 -7.15 -7.14 10.14
C GLY A 79 -5.88 -6.35 9.80
N ALA A 80 -5.19 -6.75 8.75
CA ALA A 80 -3.99 -6.08 8.28
C ALA A 80 -4.35 -4.96 7.29
N HIS A 81 -3.90 -3.75 7.55
CA HIS A 81 -4.14 -2.59 6.68
C HIS A 81 -3.03 -2.47 5.64
N LEU A 82 -3.35 -2.72 4.38
CA LEU A 82 -2.43 -2.51 3.26
C LEU A 82 -2.40 -1.03 2.91
N ARG A 83 -1.22 -0.43 2.93
CA ARG A 83 -1.03 1.02 2.76
C ARG A 83 0.16 1.33 1.87
N TRP A 84 0.18 2.55 1.34
CA TRP A 84 1.29 3.12 0.56
C TRP A 84 1.83 2.19 -0.52
N PHE A 85 0.92 1.60 -1.28
CA PHE A 85 1.25 0.77 -2.42
C PHE A 85 1.38 1.64 -3.67
N ILE A 86 2.59 1.74 -4.17
CA ILE A 86 2.91 2.55 -5.33
C ILE A 86 4.13 2.01 -6.07
N THR A 87 4.16 2.19 -7.38
CA THR A 87 5.35 1.99 -8.20
C THR A 87 5.55 3.21 -9.10
N SER A 88 6.79 3.65 -9.25
CA SER A 88 7.10 4.79 -10.13
C SER A 88 6.90 4.43 -11.61
N PRO A 89 6.71 5.42 -12.48
CA PRO A 89 6.65 5.18 -13.93
C PRO A 89 7.87 4.42 -14.48
N THR A 90 9.04 4.59 -13.85
CA THR A 90 10.29 3.93 -14.25
C THR A 90 10.19 2.40 -14.24
N VAL A 91 9.42 1.85 -13.30
CA VAL A 91 9.34 0.40 -13.09
C VAL A 91 7.97 -0.20 -13.41
N GLN A 92 7.00 0.61 -13.79
CA GLN A 92 5.67 0.12 -14.16
C GLN A 92 5.70 -0.81 -15.37
N GLY A 93 4.72 -1.73 -15.44
CA GLY A 93 4.57 -2.67 -16.54
C GLY A 93 5.57 -3.84 -16.52
N ARG A 94 6.31 -4.03 -15.43
CA ARG A 94 7.32 -5.10 -15.28
C ARG A 94 6.91 -6.19 -14.29
N GLY A 95 5.68 -6.15 -13.79
CA GLY A 95 5.18 -7.12 -12.80
C GLY A 95 5.66 -6.89 -11.38
N GLU A 96 6.34 -5.77 -11.11
CA GLU A 96 6.90 -5.49 -9.79
C GLU A 96 5.83 -5.21 -8.73
N GLY A 97 4.72 -4.58 -9.11
CA GLY A 97 3.56 -4.42 -8.22
C GLY A 97 3.00 -5.75 -7.75
N THR A 98 2.92 -6.72 -8.66
CA THR A 98 2.48 -8.08 -8.32
C THR A 98 3.42 -8.73 -7.31
N LYS A 99 4.73 -8.58 -7.49
CA LYS A 99 5.73 -9.15 -6.55
C LYS A 99 5.65 -8.50 -5.16
N LEU A 100 5.45 -7.18 -5.10
CA LEU A 100 5.24 -6.48 -3.84
C LEU A 100 4.00 -7.01 -3.11
N LEU A 101 2.90 -7.14 -3.83
CA LEU A 101 1.65 -7.62 -3.26
C LEU A 101 1.75 -9.08 -2.82
N ASP A 102 2.39 -9.94 -3.61
CA ASP A 102 2.67 -11.32 -3.22
C ASP A 102 3.45 -11.40 -1.89
N ALA A 103 4.52 -10.62 -1.76
CA ALA A 103 5.34 -10.61 -0.56
C ALA A 103 4.54 -10.15 0.67
N ALA A 104 3.75 -9.11 0.51
CA ALA A 104 2.91 -8.57 1.59
C ALA A 104 1.83 -9.56 2.03
N LEU A 105 1.15 -10.21 1.09
CA LEU A 105 0.10 -11.18 1.41
C LEU A 105 0.66 -12.46 2.01
N GLU A 106 1.84 -12.90 1.59
CA GLU A 106 2.53 -14.03 2.24
C GLU A 106 2.87 -13.70 3.70
N PHE A 107 3.36 -12.49 3.97
CA PHE A 107 3.57 -12.02 5.34
C PHE A 107 2.26 -12.07 6.16
N CYS A 108 1.16 -11.57 5.60
CA CYS A 108 -0.14 -11.59 6.28
C CYS A 108 -0.61 -13.01 6.59
N ARG A 109 -0.37 -13.94 5.67
CA ARG A 109 -0.69 -15.36 5.86
C ARG A 109 0.13 -15.97 6.99
N LEU A 110 1.44 -15.70 7.02
CA LEU A 110 2.34 -16.21 8.05
C LEU A 110 2.02 -15.64 9.44
N GLN A 111 1.59 -14.37 9.50
CA GLN A 111 1.14 -13.74 10.74
C GLN A 111 -0.30 -14.11 11.12
N GLN A 112 -0.98 -14.90 10.30
CA GLN A 112 -2.34 -15.37 10.56
C GLN A 112 -3.37 -14.25 10.68
N TYR A 113 -3.21 -13.18 9.90
CA TYR A 113 -4.24 -12.14 9.82
C TYR A 113 -5.51 -12.70 9.21
N PRO A 114 -6.69 -12.49 9.84
CA PRO A 114 -7.96 -13.01 9.33
C PRO A 114 -8.43 -12.30 8.06
N ALA A 115 -7.98 -11.07 7.86
CA ALA A 115 -8.32 -10.28 6.68
C ALA A 115 -7.24 -9.24 6.39
N VAL A 116 -7.14 -8.85 5.13
CA VAL A 116 -6.33 -7.71 4.67
C VAL A 116 -7.29 -6.72 4.03
N TYR A 117 -7.21 -5.45 4.40
CA TYR A 117 -8.06 -4.42 3.83
C TYR A 117 -7.24 -3.23 3.35
N LEU A 118 -7.81 -2.50 2.42
CA LEU A 118 -7.23 -1.27 1.90
C LEU A 118 -8.31 -0.26 1.58
N TRP A 119 -7.92 1.01 1.62
CA TRP A 119 -8.72 2.12 1.14
C TRP A 119 -8.12 2.68 -0.13
N THR A 120 -8.96 2.94 -1.11
CA THR A 120 -8.62 3.56 -2.40
C THR A 120 -9.81 4.42 -2.84
N PHE A 121 -9.80 4.85 -4.08
CA PHE A 121 -10.93 5.58 -4.64
C PHE A 121 -11.19 5.18 -6.09
N GLU A 122 -12.40 5.47 -6.55
CA GLU A 122 -12.84 5.17 -7.90
C GLU A 122 -11.95 5.86 -8.94
N GLY A 123 -11.63 5.16 -10.03
CA GLY A 123 -10.85 5.69 -11.15
C GLY A 123 -9.43 5.17 -11.23
N LEU A 124 -8.92 4.50 -10.21
CA LEU A 124 -7.59 3.87 -10.21
C LEU A 124 -7.69 2.44 -10.79
N HIS A 125 -7.96 2.34 -12.09
CA HIS A 125 -8.32 1.07 -12.75
C HIS A 125 -7.22 0.00 -12.69
N ALA A 126 -5.97 0.38 -12.89
CA ALA A 126 -4.84 -0.55 -12.85
C ALA A 126 -4.66 -1.17 -11.46
N ALA A 127 -4.75 -0.36 -10.41
CA ALA A 127 -4.67 -0.83 -9.02
C ALA A 127 -5.85 -1.73 -8.68
N ARG A 128 -7.06 -1.31 -9.03
CA ARG A 128 -8.27 -2.12 -8.81
C ARG A 128 -8.19 -3.48 -9.50
N HIS A 129 -7.76 -3.51 -10.75
CA HIS A 129 -7.59 -4.76 -11.50
C HIS A 129 -6.63 -5.71 -10.77
N LEU A 130 -5.52 -5.17 -10.25
CA LEU A 130 -4.54 -5.97 -9.50
C LEU A 130 -5.15 -6.50 -8.19
N TYR A 131 -5.87 -5.67 -7.43
CA TYR A 131 -6.53 -6.11 -6.21
C TYR A 131 -7.54 -7.23 -6.47
N GLU A 132 -8.39 -7.06 -7.48
CA GLU A 132 -9.39 -8.06 -7.84
C GLU A 132 -8.74 -9.38 -8.28
N LYS A 133 -7.65 -9.32 -9.02
CA LYS A 133 -6.87 -10.48 -9.44
C LYS A 133 -6.36 -11.29 -8.24
N PHE A 134 -5.99 -10.63 -7.14
CA PHE A 134 -5.56 -11.28 -5.91
C PHE A 134 -6.71 -11.73 -5.01
N GLY A 135 -7.96 -11.46 -5.40
CA GLY A 135 -9.13 -11.90 -4.67
C GLY A 135 -9.74 -10.87 -3.73
N PHE A 136 -9.24 -9.62 -3.74
CA PHE A 136 -9.88 -8.53 -3.00
C PHE A 136 -11.25 -8.21 -3.59
N CYS A 137 -12.21 -7.97 -2.70
CA CYS A 137 -13.56 -7.58 -3.08
C CYS A 137 -13.90 -6.20 -2.54
N LEU A 138 -14.62 -5.41 -3.34
CA LEU A 138 -15.18 -4.14 -2.89
C LEU A 138 -16.28 -4.42 -1.88
N ILE A 139 -16.10 -3.94 -0.64
CA ILE A 139 -17.05 -4.18 0.45
C ILE A 139 -17.75 -2.92 0.92
N HIS A 140 -17.24 -1.75 0.62
CA HIS A 140 -17.81 -0.47 1.01
C HIS A 140 -17.41 0.63 0.05
N GLN A 141 -18.32 1.58 -0.18
CA GLN A 141 -18.08 2.72 -1.05
C GLN A 141 -18.92 3.90 -0.56
N GLN A 142 -18.29 5.08 -0.53
CA GLN A 142 -18.94 6.31 -0.09
C GLN A 142 -18.26 7.53 -0.70
N ARG A 143 -18.99 8.65 -0.83
CA ARG A 143 -18.37 9.94 -1.12
C ARG A 143 -17.67 10.45 0.13
N GLY A 144 -16.45 10.96 -0.02
CA GLY A 144 -15.69 11.44 1.12
C GLY A 144 -14.48 12.25 0.73
N THR A 145 -13.82 12.82 1.74
CA THR A 145 -12.69 13.75 1.59
C THR A 145 -11.51 13.35 2.48
N GLN A 146 -11.36 12.04 2.78
CA GLN A 146 -10.31 11.62 3.71
C GLN A 146 -8.89 12.02 3.28
N TRP A 147 -8.68 12.23 1.98
CA TRP A 147 -7.39 12.66 1.43
C TRP A 147 -7.38 14.14 1.01
N GLY A 148 -8.36 14.93 1.44
CA GLY A 148 -8.44 16.35 1.16
C GLY A 148 -9.20 16.75 -0.10
N THR A 149 -9.49 15.81 -0.99
CA THR A 149 -10.27 16.00 -2.22
C THR A 149 -11.48 15.08 -2.19
N GLU A 150 -12.64 15.56 -2.61
CA GLU A 150 -13.84 14.73 -2.65
C GLU A 150 -13.74 13.70 -3.77
N VAL A 151 -13.84 12.42 -3.39
CA VAL A 151 -13.79 11.27 -4.29
C VAL A 151 -14.80 10.23 -3.83
N THR A 152 -15.06 9.24 -4.69
CA THR A 152 -15.77 8.02 -4.26
C THR A 152 -14.74 7.10 -3.62
N GLU A 153 -14.73 7.09 -2.29
CA GLU A 153 -13.82 6.25 -1.49
C GLU A 153 -14.30 4.81 -1.53
N GLN A 154 -13.35 3.89 -1.67
CA GLN A 154 -13.63 2.46 -1.78
C GLN A 154 -12.78 1.67 -0.80
N ARG A 155 -13.42 0.76 -0.07
CA ARG A 155 -12.73 -0.21 0.77
C ARG A 155 -12.78 -1.58 0.12
N PHE A 156 -11.62 -2.17 -0.09
CA PHE A 156 -11.47 -3.55 -0.56
C PHE A 156 -10.97 -4.43 0.57
N GLU A 157 -11.39 -5.69 0.57
CA GLU A 157 -10.98 -6.65 1.58
C GLU A 157 -10.70 -8.02 0.97
N LEU A 158 -9.64 -8.65 1.45
CA LEU A 158 -9.31 -10.03 1.19
C LEU A 158 -9.44 -10.81 2.50
N THR A 159 -10.42 -11.71 2.56
CA THR A 159 -10.62 -12.56 3.72
C THR A 159 -9.77 -13.82 3.57
N ALA A 160 -9.07 -14.20 4.63
CA ALA A 160 -8.35 -15.47 4.65
C ALA A 160 -9.36 -16.61 4.46
N LYS A 161 -9.12 -17.46 3.44
CA LYS A 161 -9.87 -18.70 3.34
C LYS A 161 -9.41 -19.60 4.48
N LEU A 162 -10.34 -19.98 5.35
CA LEU A 162 -10.08 -21.02 6.32
C LEU A 162 -9.66 -22.28 5.56
N PRO A 163 -8.58 -22.98 6.01
CA PRO A 163 -8.25 -24.25 5.38
C PRO A 163 -9.45 -25.17 5.48
N PRO A 164 -9.73 -25.99 4.46
CA PRO A 164 -10.82 -26.97 4.55
C PRO A 164 -10.61 -27.83 5.78
N ALA A 165 -11.68 -28.02 6.51
CA ALA A 165 -11.68 -28.84 7.72
C ALA A 165 -11.26 -30.28 7.41
#